data_55dc52da350777b9dfb491d69a859f83
#
_entry.id   55dc52da350777b9dfb491d69a859f83
#
_cell.length_a   1.000
_cell.length_b   1.000
_cell.length_c   1.000
_cell.angle_alpha   90.00
_cell.angle_beta   90.00
_cell.angle_gamma   90.00
#
_symmetry.space_group_name_H-M   'P 1'
#
loop_
_entity.id
_entity.type
_entity.pdbx_description
1 polymer ?
#
loop_
_entity_poly.entity_id
_entity_poly.type
_entity_poly.pdbx_seq_one_letter_code
_entity_poly.pdbx_strand_id
1 'polypeptide(L)'
;MTKKSILILFTAAGLILAVILGVYFYRSNLGPAKDDVTALIQSFIENIAAGDPDGARTLMTEDTRVFLRDPQTLLGETIYRNLKLRSVDSIFTEGGGNYAADVILTMPDTLKITTKAGLLFGEKVAAEGPADDPDQAIAEIYEEILARDDIPMIDSYCVIRIVMQDGKLLVRGDETLQKTLEGNINTF
;
A
#
# COMPACT_ATOMS: atom_id res chain seq x y z
N MET A 1 -17.94 58.53 13.18
CA MET A 1 -17.98 57.20 13.89
C MET A 1 -17.74 57.47 15.37
N THR A 2 -18.63 57.04 16.23
CA THR A 2 -18.47 57.23 17.69
C THR A 2 -17.47 56.22 18.23
N LYS A 3 -16.75 56.57 19.34
CA LYS A 3 -15.78 55.65 19.98
C LYS A 3 -16.41 54.27 20.29
N LYS A 4 -17.71 54.20 20.56
CA LYS A 4 -18.46 52.95 20.78
C LYS A 4 -18.56 52.10 19.51
N SER A 5 -18.75 52.70 18.33
CA SER A 5 -18.84 51.97 17.06
C SER A 5 -17.49 51.34 16.65
N ILE A 6 -16.38 52.01 16.96
CA ILE A 6 -15.03 51.52 16.71
C ILE A 6 -14.73 50.32 17.62
N LEU A 7 -15.11 50.41 18.91
CA LEU A 7 -14.88 49.31 19.86
C LEU A 7 -15.65 48.04 19.46
N ILE A 8 -16.92 48.21 19.02
CA ILE A 8 -17.75 47.06 18.55
C ILE A 8 -17.12 46.39 17.30
N LEU A 9 -16.57 47.22 16.39
CA LEU A 9 -15.94 46.72 15.18
C LEU A 9 -14.67 45.89 15.49
N PHE A 10 -13.85 46.36 16.44
CA PHE A 10 -12.65 45.63 16.87
C PHE A 10 -12.96 44.34 17.61
N THR A 11 -14.01 44.32 18.46
CA THR A 11 -14.43 43.10 19.15
C THR A 11 -15.00 42.07 18.17
N ALA A 12 -15.80 42.49 17.18
CA ALA A 12 -16.33 41.61 16.15
C ALA A 12 -15.21 41.00 15.27
N ALA A 13 -14.25 41.83 14.83
CA ALA A 13 -13.09 41.35 14.06
C ALA A 13 -12.21 40.38 14.85
N GLY A 14 -11.98 40.63 16.13
CA GLY A 14 -11.25 39.75 17.03
C GLY A 14 -11.93 38.38 17.22
N LEU A 15 -13.27 38.39 17.36
CA LEU A 15 -14.05 37.14 17.44
C LEU A 15 -14.01 36.31 16.14
N ILE A 16 -14.13 36.97 15.00
CA ILE A 16 -14.03 36.28 13.69
C ILE A 16 -12.65 35.71 13.52
N LEU A 17 -11.58 36.42 13.85
CA LEU A 17 -10.21 35.93 13.76
C LEU A 17 -9.99 34.75 14.71
N ALA A 18 -10.50 34.79 15.94
CA ALA A 18 -10.41 33.68 16.89
C ALA A 18 -11.16 32.44 16.42
N VAL A 19 -12.32 32.58 15.77
CA VAL A 19 -13.07 31.48 15.17
C VAL A 19 -12.29 30.88 13.98
N ILE A 20 -11.75 31.73 13.09
CA ILE A 20 -10.94 31.28 11.95
C ILE A 20 -9.68 30.50 12.43
N LEU A 21 -8.97 31.08 13.41
CA LEU A 21 -7.80 30.41 14.01
C LEU A 21 -8.20 29.13 14.74
N GLY A 22 -9.31 29.12 15.47
CA GLY A 22 -9.84 27.95 16.16
C GLY A 22 -10.19 26.81 15.17
N VAL A 23 -10.85 27.14 14.06
CA VAL A 23 -11.18 26.19 12.99
C VAL A 23 -9.91 25.71 12.28
N TYR A 24 -8.94 26.61 12.04
CA TYR A 24 -7.66 26.24 11.45
C TYR A 24 -6.86 25.30 12.35
N PHE A 25 -6.73 25.62 13.65
CA PHE A 25 -6.08 24.75 14.63
C PHE A 25 -6.82 23.42 14.83
N TYR A 26 -8.15 23.44 14.82
CA TYR A 26 -8.95 22.23 14.93
C TYR A 26 -8.75 21.33 13.71
N ARG A 27 -8.79 21.88 12.48
CA ARG A 27 -8.52 21.13 11.25
C ARG A 27 -7.07 20.64 11.13
N SER A 28 -6.08 21.41 11.57
CA SER A 28 -4.67 20.98 11.54
C SER A 28 -4.33 19.88 12.57
N ASN A 29 -5.18 19.73 13.61
CA ASN A 29 -5.06 18.65 14.61
C ASN A 29 -5.95 17.43 14.32
N LEU A 30 -6.93 17.58 13.42
CA LEU A 30 -7.64 16.44 12.84
C LEU A 30 -6.71 15.87 11.75
N GLY A 31 -6.08 14.76 11.93
CA GLY A 31 -5.31 14.10 10.87
C GLY A 31 -6.03 14.08 9.50
N PRO A 32 -5.43 13.57 8.46
CA PRO A 32 -6.06 13.51 7.14
C PRO A 32 -7.40 12.79 7.24
N ALA A 33 -8.36 13.21 6.43
CA ALA A 33 -9.63 12.51 6.35
C ALA A 33 -9.39 11.05 5.93
N LYS A 34 -10.14 10.12 6.50
CA LYS A 34 -10.03 8.70 6.16
C LYS A 34 -10.14 8.47 4.65
N ASP A 35 -11.01 9.24 4.00
CA ASP A 35 -11.24 9.15 2.56
C ASP A 35 -10.00 9.55 1.75
N ASP A 36 -9.26 10.60 2.17
CA ASP A 36 -8.04 11.06 1.49
C ASP A 36 -6.92 10.01 1.60
N VAL A 37 -6.76 9.41 2.78
CA VAL A 37 -5.79 8.33 3.01
C VAL A 37 -6.16 7.10 2.19
N THR A 38 -7.43 6.72 2.20
CA THR A 38 -7.94 5.58 1.42
C THR A 38 -7.71 5.80 -0.07
N ALA A 39 -8.00 7.00 -0.59
CA ALA A 39 -7.78 7.34 -1.99
C ALA A 39 -6.30 7.28 -2.39
N LEU A 40 -5.39 7.76 -1.52
CA LEU A 40 -3.95 7.64 -1.75
C LEU A 40 -3.52 6.19 -1.84
N ILE A 41 -3.90 5.37 -0.86
CA ILE A 41 -3.53 3.95 -0.81
C ILE A 41 -4.12 3.20 -2.01
N GLN A 42 -5.38 3.48 -2.36
CA GLN A 42 -6.04 2.89 -3.52
C GLN A 42 -5.26 3.21 -4.81
N SER A 43 -4.93 4.48 -5.04
CA SER A 43 -4.17 4.90 -6.22
C SER A 43 -2.77 4.29 -6.26
N PHE A 44 -2.11 4.15 -5.11
CA PHE A 44 -0.80 3.51 -4.99
C PHE A 44 -0.87 2.03 -5.38
N ILE A 45 -1.85 1.28 -4.85
CA ILE A 45 -2.04 -0.14 -5.15
C ILE A 45 -2.48 -0.35 -6.60
N GLU A 46 -3.37 0.50 -7.14
CA GLU A 46 -3.82 0.42 -8.53
C GLU A 46 -2.68 0.64 -9.53
N ASN A 47 -1.78 1.60 -9.28
CA ASN A 47 -0.61 1.80 -10.13
C ASN A 47 0.29 0.56 -10.15
N ILE A 48 0.53 -0.07 -8.99
CA ILE A 48 1.29 -1.31 -8.91
C ILE A 48 0.60 -2.42 -9.72
N ALA A 49 -0.71 -2.60 -9.51
CA ALA A 49 -1.50 -3.63 -10.19
C ALA A 49 -1.59 -3.40 -11.72
N ALA A 50 -1.57 -2.16 -12.15
CA ALA A 50 -1.55 -1.79 -13.56
C ALA A 50 -0.17 -1.99 -14.24
N GLY A 51 0.88 -2.35 -13.46
CA GLY A 51 2.25 -2.47 -13.96
C GLY A 51 2.91 -1.11 -14.21
N ASP A 52 2.47 -0.08 -13.47
CA ASP A 52 3.06 1.26 -13.46
C ASP A 52 3.77 1.55 -12.12
N PRO A 53 4.91 0.93 -11.85
CA PRO A 53 5.65 1.18 -10.62
C PRO A 53 6.18 2.61 -10.53
N ASP A 54 6.43 3.27 -11.66
CA ASP A 54 6.86 4.67 -11.67
C ASP A 54 5.73 5.60 -11.23
N GLY A 55 4.50 5.38 -11.71
CA GLY A 55 3.31 6.06 -11.20
C GLY A 55 3.13 5.86 -9.69
N ALA A 56 3.30 4.64 -9.19
CA ALA A 56 3.25 4.36 -7.76
C ALA A 56 4.36 5.10 -6.99
N ARG A 57 5.59 5.16 -7.52
CA ARG A 57 6.71 5.90 -6.91
C ARG A 57 6.44 7.41 -6.81
N THR A 58 5.64 8.00 -7.71
CA THR A 58 5.25 9.41 -7.59
C THR A 58 4.39 9.72 -6.38
N LEU A 59 3.70 8.70 -5.84
CA LEU A 59 2.88 8.78 -4.64
C LEU A 59 3.68 8.50 -3.35
N MET A 60 4.98 8.23 -3.45
CA MET A 60 5.87 7.95 -2.32
C MET A 60 6.75 9.15 -1.99
N THR A 61 7.23 9.19 -0.73
CA THR A 61 8.31 10.11 -0.36
C THR A 61 9.58 9.76 -1.13
N GLU A 62 10.34 10.77 -1.56
CA GLU A 62 11.47 10.60 -2.46
C GLU A 62 12.55 9.67 -1.90
N ASP A 63 12.83 9.79 -0.61
CA ASP A 63 13.81 9.01 0.13
C ASP A 63 13.45 7.52 0.28
N THR A 64 12.19 7.17 0.11
CA THR A 64 11.70 5.79 0.31
C THR A 64 11.27 5.07 -0.98
N ARG A 65 11.38 5.69 -2.15
CA ARG A 65 11.05 5.07 -3.45
C ARG A 65 11.82 3.79 -3.74
N VAL A 66 13.02 3.67 -3.17
CA VAL A 66 13.89 2.48 -3.27
C VAL A 66 13.23 1.21 -2.72
N PHE A 67 12.25 1.33 -1.81
CA PHE A 67 11.51 0.19 -1.27
C PHE A 67 10.44 -0.36 -2.22
N LEU A 68 10.09 0.34 -3.30
CA LEU A 68 9.25 -0.20 -4.34
C LEU A 68 10.13 -0.69 -5.50
N ARG A 69 10.39 -2.00 -5.52
CA ARG A 69 11.19 -2.65 -6.56
C ARG A 69 10.31 -3.16 -7.68
N ASP A 70 10.85 -3.18 -8.88
CA ASP A 70 10.21 -3.84 -10.01
C ASP A 70 10.28 -5.35 -9.80
N PRO A 71 9.22 -6.11 -10.12
CA PRO A 71 9.24 -7.55 -9.99
C PRO A 71 10.28 -8.16 -10.93
N GLN A 72 11.09 -9.09 -10.42
CA GLN A 72 12.16 -9.74 -11.18
C GLN A 72 11.80 -11.17 -11.60
N THR A 73 10.63 -11.66 -11.19
CA THR A 73 10.18 -13.03 -11.44
C THR A 73 8.72 -13.03 -11.89
N LEU A 74 8.32 -14.07 -12.62
CA LEU A 74 6.93 -14.28 -13.04
C LEU A 74 5.96 -14.29 -11.84
N LEU A 75 6.36 -14.89 -10.72
CA LEU A 75 5.57 -14.89 -9.49
C LEU A 75 5.39 -13.44 -8.97
N GLY A 76 6.47 -12.66 -8.93
CA GLY A 76 6.43 -11.26 -8.53
C GLY A 76 5.50 -10.41 -9.42
N GLU A 77 5.60 -10.57 -10.74
CA GLU A 77 4.69 -9.92 -11.69
C GLU A 77 3.23 -10.32 -11.45
N THR A 78 3.00 -11.61 -11.18
CA THR A 78 1.65 -12.12 -10.91
C THR A 78 1.09 -11.56 -9.59
N ILE A 79 1.94 -11.40 -8.56
CA ILE A 79 1.54 -10.75 -7.30
C ILE A 79 1.10 -9.32 -7.60
N TYR A 80 1.91 -8.54 -8.31
CA TYR A 80 1.59 -7.14 -8.62
C TYR A 80 0.28 -7.01 -9.40
N ARG A 81 0.10 -7.76 -10.49
CA ARG A 81 -1.12 -7.71 -11.32
C ARG A 81 -2.40 -8.08 -10.58
N ASN A 82 -2.30 -8.92 -9.55
CA ASN A 82 -3.45 -9.40 -8.80
C ASN A 82 -3.60 -8.74 -7.43
N LEU A 83 -2.75 -7.75 -7.13
CA LEU A 83 -2.82 -6.99 -5.89
C LEU A 83 -4.08 -6.13 -5.88
N LYS A 84 -4.85 -6.19 -4.78
CA LYS A 84 -6.06 -5.39 -4.61
C LYS A 84 -6.14 -4.86 -3.19
N LEU A 85 -6.52 -3.60 -3.04
CA LEU A 85 -6.93 -3.06 -1.75
C LEU A 85 -8.32 -3.61 -1.39
N ARG A 86 -8.40 -4.35 -0.29
CA ARG A 86 -9.68 -4.83 0.24
C ARG A 86 -10.31 -3.81 1.19
N SER A 87 -9.54 -3.32 2.15
CA SER A 87 -10.00 -2.31 3.12
C SER A 87 -8.86 -1.50 3.70
N VAL A 88 -9.21 -0.30 4.20
CA VAL A 88 -8.42 0.48 5.15
C VAL A 88 -9.22 0.49 6.46
N ASP A 89 -8.77 -0.26 7.45
CA ASP A 89 -9.54 -0.53 8.66
C ASP A 89 -9.40 0.62 9.67
N SER A 90 -8.18 1.01 9.99
CA SER A 90 -7.90 2.09 10.92
C SER A 90 -6.77 2.99 10.42
N ILE A 91 -6.81 4.25 10.86
CA ILE A 91 -5.75 5.22 10.61
C ILE A 91 -5.40 5.85 11.96
N PHE A 92 -4.12 5.87 12.29
CA PHE A 92 -3.63 6.44 13.54
C PHE A 92 -2.44 7.36 13.30
N THR A 93 -2.28 8.33 14.20
CA THR A 93 -1.21 9.33 14.13
C THR A 93 0.03 8.78 14.84
N GLU A 94 1.17 8.79 14.15
CA GLU A 94 2.49 8.47 14.73
C GLU A 94 3.21 9.74 15.25
N GLY A 95 2.60 10.92 15.05
CA GLY A 95 3.16 12.23 15.43
C GLY A 95 3.97 12.88 14.31
N GLY A 96 4.17 14.22 14.43
CA GLY A 96 5.00 14.97 13.47
C GLY A 96 4.51 15.00 12.02
N GLY A 97 3.19 14.82 11.79
CA GLY A 97 2.63 14.71 10.44
C GLY A 97 2.75 13.32 9.82
N ASN A 98 3.16 12.33 10.62
CA ASN A 98 3.21 10.93 10.21
C ASN A 98 1.94 10.20 10.65
N TYR A 99 1.47 9.31 9.79
CA TYR A 99 0.29 8.48 10.00
C TYR A 99 0.61 7.05 9.62
N ALA A 100 -0.13 6.11 10.18
CA ALA A 100 -0.12 4.73 9.76
C ALA A 100 -1.56 4.26 9.51
N ALA A 101 -1.74 3.44 8.51
CA ALA A 101 -3.02 2.85 8.14
C ALA A 101 -2.92 1.32 8.18
N ASP A 102 -3.83 0.70 8.92
CA ASP A 102 -4.04 -0.74 8.86
C ASP A 102 -4.79 -1.07 7.57
N VAL A 103 -4.20 -1.91 6.76
CA VAL A 103 -4.68 -2.21 5.41
C VAL A 103 -4.80 -3.71 5.22
N ILE A 104 -5.87 -4.14 4.59
CA ILE A 104 -6.00 -5.52 4.10
C ILE A 104 -5.83 -5.50 2.59
N LEU A 105 -4.85 -6.25 2.11
CA LEU A 105 -4.57 -6.47 0.70
C LEU A 105 -4.97 -7.89 0.33
N THR A 106 -5.70 -8.05 -0.77
CA THR A 106 -5.92 -9.35 -1.40
C THR A 106 -4.82 -9.56 -2.45
N MET A 107 -4.12 -10.68 -2.36
CA MET A 107 -2.99 -11.00 -3.23
C MET A 107 -2.88 -12.52 -3.48
N PRO A 108 -2.10 -12.98 -4.48
CA PRO A 108 -1.80 -14.40 -4.66
C PRO A 108 -1.20 -15.04 -3.41
N ASP A 109 -1.71 -16.21 -3.03
CA ASP A 109 -1.21 -17.01 -1.91
C ASP A 109 0.09 -17.71 -2.31
N THR A 110 1.21 -17.01 -2.12
CA THR A 110 2.54 -17.49 -2.51
C THR A 110 2.90 -18.82 -1.85
N LEU A 111 2.45 -19.05 -0.61
CA LEU A 111 2.70 -20.31 0.09
C LEU A 111 1.99 -21.48 -0.59
N LYS A 112 0.70 -21.32 -0.94
CA LYS A 112 -0.03 -22.37 -1.66
C LYS A 112 0.53 -22.60 -3.06
N ILE A 113 0.88 -21.53 -3.78
CA ILE A 113 1.47 -21.59 -5.11
C ILE A 113 2.79 -22.36 -5.05
N THR A 114 3.71 -21.98 -4.15
CA THR A 114 5.02 -22.61 -4.00
C THR A 114 4.90 -24.07 -3.54
N THR A 115 4.00 -24.35 -2.59
CA THR A 115 3.74 -25.74 -2.14
C THR A 115 3.24 -26.60 -3.29
N LYS A 116 2.30 -26.10 -4.10
CA LYS A 116 1.77 -26.80 -5.26
C LYS A 116 2.86 -27.04 -6.31
N ALA A 117 3.70 -26.05 -6.59
CA ALA A 117 4.82 -26.19 -7.52
C ALA A 117 5.80 -27.27 -7.05
N GLY A 118 6.14 -27.30 -5.75
CA GLY A 118 7.00 -28.33 -5.18
C GLY A 118 6.42 -29.75 -5.28
N LEU A 119 5.09 -29.89 -5.04
CA LEU A 119 4.41 -31.19 -5.18
C LEU A 119 4.44 -31.68 -6.64
N LEU A 120 4.07 -30.82 -7.61
CA LEU A 120 4.08 -31.17 -9.03
C LEU A 120 5.49 -31.53 -9.53
N PHE A 121 6.50 -30.80 -9.07
CA PHE A 121 7.90 -31.11 -9.37
C PHE A 121 8.30 -32.50 -8.82
N GLY A 122 7.92 -32.78 -7.56
CA GLY A 122 8.17 -34.09 -6.95
C GLY A 122 7.49 -35.25 -7.70
N GLU A 123 6.25 -35.07 -8.14
CA GLU A 123 5.52 -36.05 -8.95
C GLU A 123 6.18 -36.29 -10.32
N LYS A 124 6.61 -35.20 -10.99
CA LYS A 124 7.33 -35.29 -12.28
C LYS A 124 8.64 -36.07 -12.14
N VAL A 125 9.43 -35.76 -11.11
CA VAL A 125 10.69 -36.48 -10.83
C VAL A 125 10.45 -37.94 -10.50
N ALA A 126 9.37 -38.26 -9.77
CA ALA A 126 9.04 -39.67 -9.44
C ALA A 126 8.59 -40.47 -10.67
N ALA A 127 7.92 -39.81 -11.62
CA ALA A 127 7.43 -40.48 -12.84
C ALA A 127 8.47 -40.59 -13.96
N GLU A 128 9.30 -39.58 -14.15
CA GLU A 128 10.17 -39.39 -15.31
C GLU A 128 11.66 -39.52 -14.95
N GLY A 129 12.01 -39.53 -13.66
CA GLY A 129 13.37 -39.43 -13.17
C GLY A 129 13.83 -37.98 -12.95
N PRO A 130 15.08 -37.78 -12.51
CA PRO A 130 15.64 -36.46 -12.31
C PRO A 130 15.61 -35.65 -13.60
N ALA A 131 15.18 -34.37 -13.49
CA ALA A 131 15.22 -33.44 -14.62
C ALA A 131 16.67 -33.10 -14.98
N ASP A 132 16.97 -32.97 -16.26
CA ASP A 132 18.29 -32.52 -16.73
C ASP A 132 18.58 -31.08 -16.30
N ASP A 133 17.56 -30.21 -16.27
CA ASP A 133 17.62 -28.87 -15.72
C ASP A 133 16.45 -28.69 -14.72
N PRO A 134 16.71 -28.83 -13.41
CA PRO A 134 15.69 -28.69 -12.38
C PRO A 134 15.11 -27.26 -12.30
N ASP A 135 15.90 -26.21 -12.56
CA ASP A 135 15.46 -24.83 -12.48
C ASP A 135 14.50 -24.52 -13.61
N GLN A 136 14.77 -24.98 -14.82
CA GLN A 136 13.85 -24.86 -15.96
C GLN A 136 12.55 -25.64 -15.70
N ALA A 137 12.64 -26.87 -15.20
CA ALA A 137 11.47 -27.69 -14.91
C ALA A 137 10.55 -27.05 -13.86
N ILE A 138 11.11 -26.42 -12.83
CA ILE A 138 10.35 -25.66 -11.83
C ILE A 138 9.74 -24.41 -12.44
N ALA A 139 10.46 -23.67 -13.29
CA ALA A 139 9.94 -22.47 -13.96
C ALA A 139 8.71 -22.80 -14.83
N GLU A 140 8.77 -23.88 -15.62
CA GLU A 140 7.63 -24.36 -16.43
C GLU A 140 6.40 -24.67 -15.57
N ILE A 141 6.59 -25.29 -14.39
CA ILE A 141 5.52 -25.59 -13.45
C ILE A 141 4.91 -24.30 -12.88
N TYR A 142 5.73 -23.30 -12.55
CA TYR A 142 5.22 -22.00 -12.14
C TYR A 142 4.40 -21.32 -13.25
N GLU A 143 4.89 -21.35 -14.49
CA GLU A 143 4.15 -20.82 -15.64
C GLU A 143 2.77 -21.49 -15.79
N GLU A 144 2.71 -22.82 -15.68
CA GLU A 144 1.45 -23.56 -15.73
C GLU A 144 0.49 -23.17 -14.61
N ILE A 145 0.97 -23.04 -13.37
CA ILE A 145 0.13 -22.67 -12.21
C ILE A 145 -0.37 -21.24 -12.35
N LEU A 146 0.49 -20.31 -12.79
CA LEU A 146 0.19 -18.87 -12.82
C LEU A 146 -0.58 -18.45 -14.08
N ALA A 147 -0.61 -19.30 -15.13
CA ALA A 147 -1.46 -19.09 -16.31
C ALA A 147 -2.94 -19.43 -16.08
N ARG A 148 -3.29 -20.00 -14.93
CA ARG A 148 -4.66 -20.43 -14.62
C ARG A 148 -5.49 -19.25 -14.11
N ASP A 149 -6.78 -19.25 -14.44
CA ASP A 149 -7.73 -18.23 -13.94
C ASP A 149 -8.06 -18.39 -12.44
N ASP A 150 -7.79 -19.57 -11.85
CA ASP A 150 -8.09 -19.93 -10.47
C ASP A 150 -6.87 -19.86 -9.53
N ILE A 151 -6.02 -18.86 -9.71
CA ILE A 151 -4.86 -18.63 -8.83
C ILE A 151 -5.36 -18.48 -7.38
N PRO A 152 -4.81 -19.26 -6.42
CA PRO A 152 -5.20 -19.11 -5.03
C PRO A 152 -4.86 -17.72 -4.49
N MET A 153 -5.86 -17.06 -3.91
CA MET A 153 -5.76 -15.72 -3.35
C MET A 153 -5.86 -15.78 -1.83
N ILE A 154 -5.24 -14.81 -1.16
CA ILE A 154 -5.29 -14.63 0.29
C ILE A 154 -5.39 -13.15 0.64
N ASP A 155 -6.02 -12.86 1.78
CA ASP A 155 -5.97 -11.54 2.39
C ASP A 155 -4.76 -11.45 3.32
N SER A 156 -3.92 -10.45 3.09
CA SER A 156 -2.73 -10.18 3.89
C SER A 156 -2.88 -8.84 4.60
N TYR A 157 -2.54 -8.81 5.88
CA TYR A 157 -2.49 -7.59 6.67
C TYR A 157 -1.19 -6.83 6.41
N CYS A 158 -1.31 -5.51 6.25
CA CYS A 158 -0.17 -4.62 6.04
C CYS A 158 -0.40 -3.30 6.76
N VAL A 159 0.65 -2.71 7.31
CA VAL A 159 0.64 -1.33 7.80
C VAL A 159 1.31 -0.45 6.76
N ILE A 160 0.55 0.49 6.19
CA ILE A 160 1.11 1.48 5.26
C ILE A 160 1.34 2.78 6.01
N ARG A 161 2.58 3.26 6.01
CA ARG A 161 2.95 4.54 6.60
C ARG A 161 2.74 5.66 5.61
N ILE A 162 2.26 6.78 6.10
CA ILE A 162 1.88 7.95 5.32
C ILE A 162 2.46 9.19 5.98
N VAL A 163 2.95 10.11 5.17
CA VAL A 163 3.53 11.38 5.63
C VAL A 163 2.78 12.54 4.96
N MET A 164 2.51 13.58 5.73
CA MET A 164 2.08 14.86 5.19
C MET A 164 3.31 15.71 4.90
N GLN A 165 3.62 15.90 3.61
CA GLN A 165 4.75 16.70 3.15
C GLN A 165 4.25 17.76 2.17
N ASP A 166 4.55 19.04 2.43
CA ASP A 166 4.15 20.18 1.58
C ASP A 166 2.65 20.21 1.26
N GLY A 167 1.81 19.82 2.23
CA GLY A 167 0.36 19.76 2.09
C GLY A 167 -0.16 18.58 1.27
N LYS A 168 0.69 17.61 0.93
CA LYS A 168 0.33 16.38 0.21
C LYS A 168 0.54 15.17 1.10
N LEU A 169 -0.37 14.21 0.99
CA LEU A 169 -0.21 12.88 1.57
C LEU A 169 0.66 12.04 0.63
N LEU A 170 1.68 11.40 1.18
CA LEU A 170 2.60 10.53 0.46
C LEU A 170 2.78 9.21 1.23
N VAL A 171 2.91 8.11 0.52
CA VAL A 171 3.26 6.81 1.09
C VAL A 171 4.75 6.85 1.49
N ARG A 172 5.04 6.45 2.71
CA ARG A 172 6.40 6.21 3.16
C ARG A 172 6.71 4.73 3.06
N GLY A 173 7.54 4.36 2.09
CA GLY A 173 8.00 2.99 1.92
C GLY A 173 8.90 2.56 3.08
N ASP A 174 8.83 1.27 3.40
CA ASP A 174 9.74 0.61 4.32
C ASP A 174 9.92 -0.87 3.92
N GLU A 175 10.80 -1.55 4.62
CA GLU A 175 11.10 -2.95 4.36
C GLU A 175 9.87 -3.87 4.55
N THR A 176 8.96 -3.51 5.46
CA THR A 176 7.74 -4.29 5.74
C THR A 176 6.78 -4.21 4.55
N LEU A 177 6.54 -2.99 4.03
CA LEU A 177 5.72 -2.80 2.83
C LEU A 177 6.34 -3.54 1.64
N GLN A 178 7.67 -3.41 1.42
CA GLN A 178 8.36 -4.11 0.36
C GLN A 178 8.15 -5.63 0.46
N LYS A 179 8.40 -6.24 1.62
CA LYS A 179 8.22 -7.68 1.84
C LYS A 179 6.78 -8.12 1.58
N THR A 180 5.79 -7.33 1.99
CA THR A 180 4.39 -7.61 1.71
C THR A 180 4.12 -7.61 0.21
N LEU A 181 4.61 -6.61 -0.51
CA LEU A 181 4.45 -6.52 -1.98
C LEU A 181 5.22 -7.62 -2.72
N GLU A 182 6.28 -8.17 -2.15
CA GLU A 182 7.02 -9.35 -2.66
C GLU A 182 6.32 -10.68 -2.31
N GLY A 183 5.15 -10.65 -1.68
CA GLY A 183 4.34 -11.84 -1.38
C GLY A 183 4.65 -12.48 -0.02
N ASN A 184 5.33 -11.77 0.89
CA ASN A 184 5.44 -12.22 2.27
C ASN A 184 4.11 -11.99 2.99
N ILE A 185 3.38 -13.07 3.23
CA ILE A 185 2.01 -13.04 3.73
C ILE A 185 2.04 -12.89 5.26
N ASN A 186 1.40 -11.84 5.74
CA ASN A 186 1.09 -11.67 7.16
C ASN A 186 -0.39 -12.04 7.38
N THR A 187 -0.64 -13.21 7.95
CA THR A 187 -1.97 -13.64 8.38
C THR A 187 -2.19 -13.26 9.84
N PHE A 188 -3.46 -12.95 10.22
CA PHE A 188 -3.87 -12.72 11.59
C PHE A 188 -3.75 -13.99 12.44
#